data_79bf2215236e6e24095e9ebf6f22949b
#
_entry.id   79bf2215236e6e24095e9ebf6f22949b
#
_cell.length_a   1.000
_cell.length_b   1.000
_cell.length_c   1.000
_cell.angle_alpha   90.00
_cell.angle_beta   90.00
_cell.angle_gamma   90.00
#
_symmetry.space_group_name_H-M   'P 1'
#
loop_
_entity.id
_entity.type
_entity.pdbx_description
1 polymer ?
#
loop_
_entity_poly.entity_id
_entity_poly.type
_entity_poly.pdbx_seq_one_letter_code
_entity_poly.pdbx_strand_id
1 'polypeptide(L)'
;MTAARAEPGDPRTPVLEAAFGCVARFGFAKTTMEEVAREAGLSRATVYRVFPGGRDELFSAMVAWEMGRFFVRMAIAVQDAADFPAVVEGALVFAHREIREHAALQKVLATEPERLLRFMRLEQDRILDAVVAYLRPMLGAEAAGGRVVPGLDLDEATRYVATMGLSLMATPGRFDLEDPAVVRTLVRREILGGILAEPALDLG
;
A
#
# COMPACT_ATOMS: atom_id res chain seq x y z
N MET A 1 14.33 11.27 2.72
CA MET A 1 15.11 10.04 3.05
C MET A 1 14.46 8.89 2.31
N THR A 2 15.16 8.33 1.36
CA THR A 2 14.70 7.46 0.26
C THR A 2 14.05 6.18 0.81
N ALA A 3 12.79 5.91 0.41
CA ALA A 3 12.23 4.57 0.53
C ALA A 3 13.24 3.60 -0.09
N ALA A 4 13.62 2.55 0.63
CA ALA A 4 14.54 1.53 0.15
C ALA A 4 13.87 0.76 -1.01
N ARG A 5 13.87 1.37 -2.20
CA ARG A 5 13.72 0.66 -3.45
C ARG A 5 14.87 -0.33 -3.51
N ALA A 6 14.60 -1.63 -3.39
CA ALA A 6 15.61 -2.63 -3.69
C ALA A 6 15.99 -2.43 -5.17
N GLU A 7 17.18 -1.89 -5.39
CA GLU A 7 17.76 -1.73 -6.72
C GLU A 7 17.99 -3.12 -7.33
N PRO A 8 17.91 -3.29 -8.66
CA PRO A 8 18.34 -4.52 -9.31
C PRO A 8 19.81 -4.77 -8.96
N GLY A 9 20.08 -5.81 -8.14
CA GLY A 9 21.40 -6.15 -7.63
C GLY A 9 21.61 -5.87 -6.13
N ASP A 10 20.62 -5.35 -5.40
CA ASP A 10 20.69 -5.23 -3.93
C ASP A 10 20.80 -6.65 -3.32
N PRO A 11 21.87 -6.95 -2.57
CA PRO A 11 22.06 -8.26 -1.92
C PRO A 11 20.95 -8.58 -0.90
N ARG A 12 20.14 -7.61 -0.51
CA ARG A 12 18.98 -7.81 0.38
C ARG A 12 17.81 -8.48 -0.33
N THR A 13 17.60 -8.20 -1.63
CA THR A 13 16.42 -8.70 -2.38
C THR A 13 16.26 -10.21 -2.34
N PRO A 14 17.28 -11.04 -2.63
CA PRO A 14 17.12 -12.49 -2.56
C PRO A 14 16.76 -13.01 -1.16
N VAL A 15 17.26 -12.33 -0.12
CA VAL A 15 16.96 -12.69 1.27
C VAL A 15 15.53 -12.30 1.64
N LEU A 16 15.03 -11.15 1.17
CA LEU A 16 13.66 -10.70 1.38
C LEU A 16 12.65 -11.60 0.66
N GLU A 17 12.94 -12.00 -0.58
CA GLU A 17 12.13 -12.96 -1.34
C GLU A 17 12.06 -14.32 -0.66
N ALA A 18 13.19 -14.84 -0.20
CA ALA A 18 13.26 -16.09 0.54
C ALA A 18 12.49 -16.01 1.86
N ALA A 19 12.63 -14.90 2.61
CA ALA A 19 11.91 -14.66 3.85
C ALA A 19 10.39 -14.63 3.60
N PHE A 20 9.95 -13.92 2.56
CA PHE A 20 8.54 -13.89 2.16
C PHE A 20 8.01 -15.29 1.83
N GLY A 21 8.73 -16.08 1.02
CA GLY A 21 8.38 -17.45 0.70
C GLY A 21 8.30 -18.36 1.93
N CYS A 22 9.21 -18.23 2.88
CA CYS A 22 9.19 -18.97 4.14
C CYS A 22 7.99 -18.57 5.01
N VAL A 23 7.72 -17.27 5.18
CA VAL A 23 6.57 -16.77 5.96
C VAL A 23 5.25 -17.19 5.31
N ALA A 24 5.15 -17.14 4.00
CA ALA A 24 3.97 -17.61 3.27
C ALA A 24 3.67 -19.11 3.51
N ARG A 25 4.72 -19.93 3.61
CA ARG A 25 4.58 -21.39 3.85
C ARG A 25 4.36 -21.73 5.33
N PHE A 26 5.12 -21.12 6.22
CA PHE A 26 5.24 -21.57 7.61
C PHE A 26 4.68 -20.58 8.64
N GLY A 27 4.46 -19.31 8.27
CA GLY A 27 4.12 -18.20 9.15
C GLY A 27 5.38 -17.58 9.80
N PHE A 28 5.19 -16.42 10.44
CA PHE A 28 6.30 -15.72 11.12
C PHE A 28 6.90 -16.55 12.26
N ALA A 29 6.07 -17.24 13.06
CA ALA A 29 6.53 -17.95 14.24
C ALA A 29 7.55 -19.05 13.90
N LYS A 30 7.32 -19.77 12.83
CA LYS A 30 8.10 -20.95 12.42
C LYS A 30 9.25 -20.63 11.47
N THR A 31 9.30 -19.43 10.87
CA THR A 31 10.36 -19.04 9.94
C THR A 31 11.62 -18.65 10.72
N THR A 32 12.75 -19.30 10.46
CA THR A 32 14.05 -19.05 11.08
C THR A 32 15.04 -18.44 10.10
N MET A 33 16.10 -17.78 10.61
CA MET A 33 17.19 -17.24 9.78
C MET A 33 17.90 -18.33 8.97
N GLU A 34 17.98 -19.54 9.51
CA GLU A 34 18.56 -20.72 8.86
C GLU A 34 17.71 -21.17 7.67
N GLU A 35 16.39 -21.18 7.81
CA GLU A 35 15.48 -21.55 6.72
C GLU A 35 15.53 -20.51 5.61
N VAL A 36 15.55 -19.22 5.96
CA VAL A 36 15.69 -18.13 4.99
C VAL A 36 17.03 -18.21 4.25
N ALA A 37 18.15 -18.49 4.96
CA ALA A 37 19.47 -18.65 4.34
C ALA A 37 19.47 -19.81 3.33
N ARG A 38 18.89 -20.94 3.71
CA ARG A 38 18.76 -22.13 2.83
C ARG A 38 17.92 -21.83 1.60
N GLU A 39 16.78 -21.16 1.78
CA GLU A 39 15.87 -20.80 0.70
C GLU A 39 16.51 -19.78 -0.27
N ALA A 40 17.28 -18.83 0.27
CA ALA A 40 18.02 -17.84 -0.53
C ALA A 40 19.26 -18.39 -1.22
N GLY A 41 19.68 -19.64 -0.93
CA GLY A 41 20.93 -20.20 -1.42
C GLY A 41 22.18 -19.54 -0.84
N LEU A 42 22.07 -18.94 0.36
CA LEU A 42 23.16 -18.19 1.01
C LEU A 42 23.61 -18.86 2.31
N SER A 43 24.83 -18.50 2.76
CA SER A 43 25.26 -18.90 4.09
C SER A 43 24.51 -18.09 5.16
N ARG A 44 24.32 -18.71 6.35
CA ARG A 44 23.79 -18.02 7.53
C ARG A 44 24.57 -16.74 7.86
N ALA A 45 25.90 -16.80 7.77
CA ALA A 45 26.78 -15.65 8.02
C ALA A 45 26.48 -14.50 7.05
N THR A 46 26.17 -14.80 5.78
CA THR A 46 25.79 -13.80 4.78
C THR A 46 24.49 -13.13 5.15
N VAL A 47 23.46 -13.90 5.56
CA VAL A 47 22.16 -13.34 5.96
C VAL A 47 22.30 -12.44 7.19
N TYR A 48 23.07 -12.85 8.21
CA TYR A 48 23.32 -11.99 9.39
C TYR A 48 24.16 -10.76 9.08
N ARG A 49 25.02 -10.80 8.07
CA ARG A 49 25.75 -9.61 7.61
C ARG A 49 24.83 -8.59 6.95
N VAL A 50 23.82 -9.07 6.21
CA VAL A 50 22.83 -8.22 5.52
C VAL A 50 21.76 -7.69 6.49
N PHE A 51 21.40 -8.50 7.49
CA PHE A 51 20.41 -8.17 8.53
C PHE A 51 21.02 -8.42 9.93
N PRO A 52 21.91 -7.50 10.41
CA PRO A 52 22.60 -7.67 11.69
C PRO A 52 21.68 -7.65 12.90
N GLY A 53 20.52 -6.97 12.82
CA GLY A 53 19.46 -7.01 13.83
C GLY A 53 18.66 -8.31 13.83
N GLY A 54 19.05 -9.27 12.98
CA GLY A 54 18.48 -10.61 12.96
C GLY A 54 17.06 -10.67 12.42
N ARG A 55 16.27 -11.55 13.01
CA ARG A 55 14.96 -11.93 12.51
C ARG A 55 13.94 -10.80 12.50
N ASP A 56 13.92 -9.95 13.54
CA ASP A 56 12.97 -8.85 13.63
C ASP A 56 13.25 -7.77 12.57
N GLU A 57 14.54 -7.46 12.34
CA GLU A 57 14.94 -6.55 11.26
C GLU A 57 14.59 -7.12 9.88
N LEU A 58 14.89 -8.40 9.65
CA LEU A 58 14.55 -9.07 8.40
C LEU A 58 13.06 -9.03 8.11
N PHE A 59 12.22 -9.34 9.10
CA PHE A 59 10.77 -9.36 8.90
C PHE A 59 10.19 -7.96 8.70
N SER A 60 10.67 -6.97 9.42
CA SER A 60 10.29 -5.58 9.20
C SER A 60 10.64 -5.13 7.77
N ALA A 61 11.87 -5.42 7.33
CA ALA A 61 12.32 -5.09 5.98
C ALA A 61 11.54 -5.87 4.90
N MET A 62 11.20 -7.13 5.14
CA MET A 62 10.38 -7.96 4.23
C MET A 62 8.97 -7.39 4.08
N VAL A 63 8.32 -7.01 5.18
CA VAL A 63 6.99 -6.40 5.13
C VAL A 63 7.03 -5.06 4.37
N ALA A 64 8.02 -4.21 4.66
CA ALA A 64 8.20 -2.94 3.97
C ALA A 64 8.47 -3.13 2.46
N TRP A 65 9.26 -4.13 2.11
CA TRP A 65 9.57 -4.49 0.72
C TRP A 65 8.32 -4.98 -0.04
N GLU A 66 7.53 -5.88 0.54
CA GLU A 66 6.30 -6.37 -0.11
C GLU A 66 5.24 -5.27 -0.21
N MET A 67 5.13 -4.40 0.80
CA MET A 67 4.26 -3.21 0.69
C MET A 67 4.70 -2.28 -0.44
N GLY A 68 6.01 -2.06 -0.61
CA GLY A 68 6.52 -1.28 -1.75
C GLY A 68 6.12 -1.89 -3.10
N ARG A 69 6.22 -3.21 -3.23
CA ARG A 69 5.77 -3.95 -4.43
C ARG A 69 4.26 -3.84 -4.66
N PHE A 70 3.48 -3.95 -3.60
CA PHE A 70 2.02 -3.77 -3.66
C PHE A 70 1.66 -2.38 -4.20
N PHE A 71 2.26 -1.30 -3.70
CA PHE A 71 1.98 0.05 -4.19
C PHE A 71 2.45 0.28 -5.62
N VAL A 72 3.56 -0.34 -6.05
CA VAL A 72 3.99 -0.30 -7.46
C VAL A 72 2.95 -0.98 -8.37
N ARG A 73 2.46 -2.17 -8.00
CA ARG A 73 1.41 -2.86 -8.76
C ARG A 73 0.12 -2.04 -8.81
N MET A 74 -0.26 -1.43 -7.69
CA MET A 74 -1.44 -0.56 -7.61
C MET A 74 -1.30 0.67 -8.53
N ALA A 75 -0.15 1.35 -8.50
CA ALA A 75 0.12 2.49 -9.37
C ALA A 75 0.03 2.11 -10.87
N ILE A 76 0.55 0.94 -11.24
CA ILE A 76 0.43 0.41 -12.62
C ILE A 76 -1.06 0.14 -12.95
N ALA A 77 -1.83 -0.42 -12.02
CA ALA A 77 -3.24 -0.74 -12.26
C ALA A 77 -4.12 0.51 -12.49
N VAL A 78 -3.71 1.66 -11.98
CA VAL A 78 -4.47 2.92 -12.11
C VAL A 78 -3.81 3.96 -13.03
N GLN A 79 -2.72 3.62 -13.72
CA GLN A 79 -1.94 4.57 -14.53
C GLN A 79 -2.72 5.22 -15.67
N ASP A 80 -3.70 4.50 -16.22
CA ASP A 80 -4.54 4.95 -17.34
C ASP A 80 -5.90 5.51 -16.88
N ALA A 81 -6.06 5.79 -15.58
CA ALA A 81 -7.28 6.38 -15.05
C ALA A 81 -7.51 7.79 -15.62
N ALA A 82 -8.75 8.06 -16.01
CA ALA A 82 -9.11 9.27 -16.74
C ALA A 82 -9.02 10.56 -15.90
N ASP A 83 -9.26 10.47 -14.60
CA ASP A 83 -9.30 11.57 -13.65
C ASP A 83 -8.90 11.13 -12.24
N PHE A 84 -8.72 12.08 -11.33
CA PHE A 84 -8.33 11.80 -9.95
C PHE A 84 -9.35 10.89 -9.21
N PRO A 85 -10.68 11.07 -9.32
CA PRO A 85 -11.63 10.11 -8.78
C PRO A 85 -11.41 8.69 -9.26
N ALA A 86 -11.19 8.50 -10.57
CA ALA A 86 -10.96 7.17 -11.14
C ALA A 86 -9.68 6.52 -10.61
N VAL A 87 -8.63 7.30 -10.31
CA VAL A 87 -7.42 6.81 -9.62
C VAL A 87 -7.79 6.25 -8.25
N VAL A 88 -8.55 7.00 -7.44
CA VAL A 88 -8.92 6.58 -6.08
C VAL A 88 -9.87 5.37 -6.13
N GLU A 89 -10.86 5.37 -7.03
CA GLU A 89 -11.78 4.24 -7.27
C GLU A 89 -10.99 2.97 -7.62
N GLY A 90 -10.12 3.06 -8.62
CA GLY A 90 -9.31 1.93 -9.09
C GLY A 90 -8.34 1.40 -8.04
N ALA A 91 -7.73 2.30 -7.24
CA ALA A 91 -6.84 1.92 -6.15
C ALA A 91 -7.56 1.12 -5.06
N LEU A 92 -8.78 1.52 -4.67
CA LEU A 92 -9.59 0.80 -3.69
C LEU A 92 -10.00 -0.58 -4.18
N VAL A 93 -10.49 -0.69 -5.43
CA VAL A 93 -10.86 -1.97 -6.06
C VAL A 93 -9.65 -2.89 -6.15
N PHE A 94 -8.51 -2.37 -6.65
CA PHE A 94 -7.26 -3.13 -6.75
C PHE A 94 -6.82 -3.66 -5.39
N ALA A 95 -6.74 -2.77 -4.38
CA ALA A 95 -6.30 -3.14 -3.05
C ALA A 95 -7.20 -4.20 -2.40
N HIS A 96 -8.51 -4.03 -2.52
CA HIS A 96 -9.48 -4.99 -1.98
C HIS A 96 -9.27 -6.39 -2.58
N ARG A 97 -9.17 -6.47 -3.92
CA ARG A 97 -8.94 -7.73 -4.62
C ARG A 97 -7.60 -8.36 -4.23
N GLU A 98 -6.51 -7.60 -4.32
CA GLU A 98 -5.16 -8.09 -3.99
C GLU A 98 -5.08 -8.62 -2.55
N ILE A 99 -5.65 -7.89 -1.57
CA ILE A 99 -5.65 -8.33 -0.17
C ILE A 99 -6.45 -9.63 -0.01
N ARG A 100 -7.59 -9.76 -0.65
CA ARG A 100 -8.43 -10.97 -0.55
C ARG A 100 -7.83 -12.20 -1.24
N GLU A 101 -7.23 -12.00 -2.41
CA GLU A 101 -6.67 -13.09 -3.23
C GLU A 101 -5.27 -13.52 -2.76
N HIS A 102 -4.60 -12.72 -1.93
CA HIS A 102 -3.24 -12.97 -1.47
C HIS A 102 -3.19 -14.07 -0.41
N ALA A 103 -3.10 -15.33 -0.83
CA ALA A 103 -3.19 -16.49 0.07
C ALA A 103 -2.22 -16.45 1.27
N ALA A 104 -0.97 -15.97 1.06
CA ALA A 104 0.01 -15.82 2.13
C ALA A 104 -0.41 -14.78 3.16
N LEU A 105 -0.93 -13.63 2.70
CA LEU A 105 -1.43 -12.57 3.57
C LEU A 105 -2.64 -13.05 4.37
N GLN A 106 -3.60 -13.71 3.72
CA GLN A 106 -4.78 -14.27 4.38
C GLN A 106 -4.41 -15.31 5.43
N LYS A 107 -3.43 -16.16 5.15
CA LYS A 107 -2.91 -17.12 6.12
C LYS A 107 -2.30 -16.42 7.33
N VAL A 108 -1.46 -15.42 7.13
CA VAL A 108 -0.83 -14.66 8.21
C VAL A 108 -1.86 -13.90 9.04
N LEU A 109 -2.85 -13.26 8.40
CA LEU A 109 -3.95 -12.57 9.07
C LEU A 109 -4.78 -13.53 9.92
N ALA A 110 -5.00 -14.76 9.46
CA ALA A 110 -5.76 -15.77 10.20
C ALA A 110 -4.98 -16.39 11.38
N THR A 111 -3.64 -16.47 11.28
CA THR A 111 -2.83 -17.22 12.26
C THR A 111 -1.99 -16.35 13.18
N GLU A 112 -1.52 -15.21 12.70
CA GLU A 112 -0.58 -14.34 13.41
C GLU A 112 -0.84 -12.83 13.16
N PRO A 113 -2.11 -12.35 13.26
CA PRO A 113 -2.47 -10.98 12.88
C PRO A 113 -1.69 -9.92 13.67
N GLU A 114 -1.46 -10.15 14.97
CA GLU A 114 -0.76 -9.20 15.84
C GLU A 114 0.69 -8.93 15.38
N ARG A 115 1.37 -9.95 14.84
CA ARG A 115 2.73 -9.80 14.32
C ARG A 115 2.76 -8.95 13.07
N LEU A 116 1.84 -9.21 12.14
CA LEU A 116 1.72 -8.40 10.93
C LEU A 116 1.38 -6.94 11.28
N LEU A 117 0.39 -6.72 12.15
CA LEU A 117 -0.01 -5.38 12.59
C LEU A 117 1.11 -4.62 13.30
N ARG A 118 1.97 -5.34 14.05
CA ARG A 118 3.17 -4.73 14.66
C ARG A 118 4.12 -4.17 13.61
N PHE A 119 4.43 -4.96 12.56
CA PHE A 119 5.32 -4.51 11.49
C PHE A 119 4.69 -3.39 10.65
N MET A 120 3.41 -3.49 10.33
CA MET A 120 2.69 -2.44 9.60
C MET A 120 2.69 -1.11 10.36
N ARG A 121 2.54 -1.12 11.68
CA ARG A 121 2.60 0.08 12.52
C ARG A 121 3.96 0.79 12.46
N LEU A 122 5.05 0.03 12.36
CA LEU A 122 6.40 0.61 12.25
C LEU A 122 6.61 1.37 10.94
N GLU A 123 5.87 1.01 9.89
CA GLU A 123 5.98 1.59 8.56
C GLU A 123 4.83 2.58 8.23
N GLN A 124 3.87 2.77 9.14
CA GLN A 124 2.63 3.52 8.88
C GLN A 124 2.87 4.92 8.32
N ASP A 125 3.75 5.70 8.93
CA ASP A 125 4.03 7.07 8.50
C ASP A 125 4.70 7.10 7.12
N ARG A 126 5.62 6.16 6.87
CA ARG A 126 6.30 6.03 5.57
C ARG A 126 5.35 5.65 4.45
N ILE A 127 4.38 4.78 4.76
CA ILE A 127 3.33 4.38 3.82
C ILE A 127 2.45 5.59 3.48
N LEU A 128 1.97 6.28 4.50
CA LEU A 128 1.14 7.47 4.31
C LEU A 128 1.86 8.53 3.49
N ASP A 129 3.11 8.84 3.82
CA ASP A 129 3.91 9.83 3.08
C ASP A 129 4.14 9.40 1.62
N ALA A 130 4.36 8.12 1.34
CA ALA A 130 4.50 7.61 -0.02
C ALA A 130 3.19 7.76 -0.82
N VAL A 131 2.04 7.46 -0.22
CA VAL A 131 0.73 7.61 -0.86
C VAL A 131 0.42 9.10 -1.10
N VAL A 132 0.71 9.97 -0.14
CA VAL A 132 0.57 11.43 -0.30
C VAL A 132 1.45 11.94 -1.44
N ALA A 133 2.72 11.54 -1.49
CA ALA A 133 3.64 11.94 -2.56
C ALA A 133 3.17 11.48 -3.96
N TYR A 134 2.50 10.33 -4.03
CA TYR A 134 1.92 9.83 -5.28
C TYR A 134 0.66 10.59 -5.70
N LEU A 135 -0.28 10.85 -4.78
CA LEU A 135 -1.56 11.49 -5.08
C LEU A 135 -1.46 13.01 -5.25
N ARG A 136 -0.52 13.67 -4.58
CA ARG A 136 -0.42 15.13 -4.53
C ARG A 136 -0.28 15.81 -5.92
N PRO A 137 0.55 15.31 -6.85
CA PRO A 137 0.62 15.87 -8.20
C PRO A 137 -0.69 15.74 -8.98
N MET A 138 -1.42 14.65 -8.78
CA MET A 138 -2.69 14.38 -9.46
C MET A 138 -3.78 15.34 -8.98
N LEU A 139 -3.92 15.53 -7.65
CA LEU A 139 -4.84 16.52 -7.10
C LEU A 139 -4.44 17.94 -7.50
N GLY A 140 -3.13 18.22 -7.61
CA GLY A 140 -2.60 19.47 -8.13
C GLY A 140 -3.01 19.76 -9.57
N ALA A 141 -3.08 18.73 -10.43
CA ALA A 141 -3.57 18.85 -11.80
C ALA A 141 -5.08 19.16 -11.85
N GLU A 142 -5.87 18.57 -10.94
CA GLU A 142 -7.30 18.91 -10.79
C GLU A 142 -7.47 20.38 -10.37
N ALA A 143 -6.63 20.85 -9.43
CA ALA A 143 -6.65 22.24 -8.98
C ALA A 143 -6.29 23.22 -10.09
N ALA A 144 -5.24 22.91 -10.86
CA ALA A 144 -4.83 23.71 -12.03
C ALA A 144 -5.93 23.77 -13.10
N GLY A 145 -6.73 22.72 -13.21
CA GLY A 145 -7.90 22.64 -14.08
C GLY A 145 -9.18 23.31 -13.52
N GLY A 146 -9.10 23.93 -12.33
CA GLY A 146 -10.27 24.57 -11.70
C GLY A 146 -11.33 23.58 -11.19
N ARG A 147 -10.96 22.29 -10.99
CA ARG A 147 -11.89 21.24 -10.58
C ARG A 147 -11.85 20.92 -9.09
N VAL A 148 -11.20 21.74 -8.28
CA VAL A 148 -11.23 21.65 -6.82
C VAL A 148 -11.96 22.84 -6.22
N VAL A 149 -12.45 22.68 -4.99
CA VAL A 149 -13.10 23.74 -4.24
C VAL A 149 -12.11 24.91 -4.03
N PRO A 150 -12.50 26.17 -4.29
CA PRO A 150 -11.64 27.34 -4.13
C PRO A 150 -11.15 27.47 -2.68
N GLY A 151 -9.85 27.75 -2.52
CA GLY A 151 -9.23 27.94 -1.20
C GLY A 151 -8.87 26.65 -0.46
N LEU A 152 -9.02 25.49 -1.12
CA LEU A 152 -8.66 24.19 -0.53
C LEU A 152 -7.15 24.10 -0.30
N ASP A 153 -6.75 23.69 0.92
CA ASP A 153 -5.38 23.27 1.19
C ASP A 153 -5.15 21.89 0.56
N LEU A 154 -4.35 21.87 -0.52
CA LEU A 154 -4.11 20.65 -1.30
C LEU A 154 -3.28 19.63 -0.54
N ASP A 155 -2.44 20.03 0.42
CA ASP A 155 -1.61 19.12 1.19
C ASP A 155 -2.46 18.42 2.25
N GLU A 156 -3.32 19.16 2.94
CA GLU A 156 -4.30 18.58 3.87
C GLU A 156 -5.31 17.68 3.16
N ALA A 157 -5.87 18.12 2.03
CA ALA A 157 -6.81 17.34 1.25
C ALA A 157 -6.20 16.03 0.74
N THR A 158 -4.96 16.07 0.23
CA THR A 158 -4.25 14.87 -0.21
C THR A 158 -4.00 13.91 0.94
N ARG A 159 -3.57 14.42 2.10
CA ARG A 159 -3.36 13.61 3.30
C ARG A 159 -4.65 12.97 3.79
N TYR A 160 -5.75 13.70 3.76
CA TYR A 160 -7.08 13.17 4.08
C TYR A 160 -7.46 12.02 3.14
N VAL A 161 -7.38 12.22 1.81
CA VAL A 161 -7.69 11.17 0.83
C VAL A 161 -6.83 9.92 1.03
N ALA A 162 -5.51 10.11 1.23
CA ALA A 162 -4.59 9.02 1.50
C ALA A 162 -4.97 8.25 2.78
N THR A 163 -5.30 8.97 3.85
CA THR A 163 -5.69 8.37 5.14
C THR A 163 -6.99 7.58 5.01
N MET A 164 -7.99 8.15 4.35
CA MET A 164 -9.28 7.47 4.12
C MET A 164 -9.12 6.23 3.23
N GLY A 165 -8.33 6.34 2.15
CA GLY A 165 -8.02 5.21 1.28
C GLY A 165 -7.35 4.07 2.04
N LEU A 166 -6.30 4.35 2.80
CA LEU A 166 -5.60 3.34 3.61
C LEU A 166 -6.51 2.72 4.68
N SER A 167 -7.39 3.52 5.31
CA SER A 167 -8.35 3.02 6.29
C SER A 167 -9.35 2.04 5.67
N LEU A 168 -9.89 2.38 4.49
CA LEU A 168 -10.84 1.51 3.77
C LEU A 168 -10.18 0.23 3.24
N MET A 169 -8.90 0.28 2.84
CA MET A 169 -8.14 -0.91 2.47
C MET A 169 -7.98 -1.87 3.66
N ALA A 170 -7.74 -1.33 4.85
CA ALA A 170 -7.57 -2.12 6.07
C ALA A 170 -8.91 -2.64 6.60
N THR A 171 -9.97 -1.84 6.52
CA THR A 171 -11.29 -2.14 7.09
C THR A 171 -12.39 -1.50 6.24
N PRO A 172 -12.89 -2.19 5.21
CA PRO A 172 -13.91 -1.64 4.29
C PRO A 172 -15.26 -1.36 4.98
N GLY A 173 -15.45 -1.84 6.20
CA GLY A 173 -16.69 -1.63 6.96
C GLY A 173 -17.90 -2.23 6.26
N ARG A 174 -18.93 -1.39 6.03
CA ARG A 174 -20.19 -1.78 5.38
C ARG A 174 -20.15 -1.69 3.85
N PHE A 175 -19.07 -1.20 3.26
CA PHE A 175 -18.99 -0.96 1.82
C PHE A 175 -18.56 -2.21 1.08
N ASP A 176 -19.32 -2.57 0.06
CA ASP A 176 -18.94 -3.63 -0.87
C ASP A 176 -17.97 -3.05 -1.92
N LEU A 177 -16.68 -3.29 -1.71
CA LEU A 177 -15.65 -2.82 -2.63
C LEU A 177 -15.50 -3.70 -3.88
N GLU A 178 -16.31 -4.74 -4.04
CA GLU A 178 -16.43 -5.52 -5.30
C GLU A 178 -17.45 -4.88 -6.25
N ASP A 179 -18.41 -4.10 -5.74
CA ASP A 179 -19.38 -3.38 -6.56
C ASP A 179 -18.83 -2.02 -7.02
N PRO A 180 -18.56 -1.83 -8.33
CA PRO A 180 -18.05 -0.56 -8.85
C PRO A 180 -18.98 0.64 -8.60
N ALA A 181 -20.30 0.43 -8.50
CA ALA A 181 -21.24 1.52 -8.24
C ALA A 181 -21.15 1.99 -6.78
N VAL A 182 -20.97 1.05 -5.85
CA VAL A 182 -20.71 1.35 -4.43
C VAL A 182 -19.40 2.10 -4.28
N VAL A 183 -18.32 1.61 -4.91
CA VAL A 183 -17.00 2.26 -4.85
C VAL A 183 -17.05 3.67 -5.42
N ARG A 184 -17.70 3.86 -6.58
CA ARG A 184 -17.86 5.19 -7.19
C ARG A 184 -18.61 6.14 -6.27
N THR A 185 -19.71 5.70 -5.67
CA THR A 185 -20.49 6.52 -4.75
C THR A 185 -19.69 6.88 -3.51
N LEU A 186 -19.00 5.90 -2.92
CA LEU A 186 -18.12 6.09 -1.77
C LEU A 186 -17.03 7.13 -2.05
N VAL A 187 -16.30 6.97 -3.16
CA VAL A 187 -15.20 7.87 -3.51
C VAL A 187 -15.71 9.27 -3.79
N ARG A 188 -16.70 9.41 -4.67
CA ARG A 188 -17.15 10.74 -5.14
C ARG A 188 -17.91 11.52 -4.08
N ARG A 189 -18.72 10.85 -3.24
CA ARG A 189 -19.56 11.53 -2.26
C ARG A 189 -18.92 11.59 -0.86
N GLU A 190 -18.33 10.50 -0.40
CA GLU A 190 -17.87 10.41 0.98
C GLU A 190 -16.39 10.82 1.13
N ILE A 191 -15.54 10.52 0.12
CA ILE A 191 -14.11 10.85 0.21
C ILE A 191 -13.81 12.19 -0.46
N LEU A 192 -14.32 12.42 -1.69
CA LEU A 192 -13.99 13.60 -2.50
C LEU A 192 -15.06 14.69 -2.45
N GLY A 193 -16.20 14.44 -1.80
CA GLY A 193 -17.23 15.46 -1.57
C GLY A 193 -16.66 16.60 -0.71
N GLY A 194 -16.59 17.81 -1.20
CA GLY A 194 -15.93 18.95 -0.53
C GLY A 194 -14.46 19.14 -0.89
N ILE A 195 -13.87 18.25 -1.70
CA ILE A 195 -12.53 18.42 -2.29
C ILE A 195 -12.68 18.83 -3.76
N LEU A 196 -13.48 18.08 -4.52
CA LEU A 196 -13.77 18.43 -5.91
C LEU A 196 -14.96 19.36 -6.01
N ALA A 197 -14.84 20.36 -6.86
CA ALA A 197 -15.96 21.23 -7.21
C ALA A 197 -17.02 20.38 -7.93
N GLU A 198 -18.29 20.54 -7.56
CA GLU A 198 -19.37 20.00 -8.38
C GLU A 198 -19.29 20.61 -9.78
N PRO A 199 -19.44 19.81 -10.87
CA PRO A 199 -19.52 20.38 -12.19
C PRO A 199 -20.67 21.41 -12.17
N ALA A 200 -20.37 22.63 -12.57
CA ALA A 200 -21.40 23.67 -12.69
C ALA A 200 -22.57 23.08 -13.49
N LEU A 201 -23.73 22.97 -12.86
CA LEU A 201 -24.93 22.63 -13.59
C LEU A 201 -25.12 23.72 -14.65
N ASP A 202 -24.89 23.39 -15.91
CA ASP A 202 -25.22 24.23 -17.02
C ASP A 202 -26.76 24.44 -16.96
N LEU A 203 -27.16 25.51 -16.28
CA LEU A 203 -28.53 26.03 -16.33
C LEU A 203 -28.66 26.78 -17.65
N GLY A 204 -28.69 26.01 -18.75
CA GLY A 204 -29.09 26.52 -20.06
C GLY A 204 -30.57 26.74 -20.19
#